data_1801cd200837206282026a8c65ffcf9f
#
_entry.id   1801cd200837206282026a8c65ffcf9f
#
_cell.length_a   1.000
_cell.length_b   1.000
_cell.length_c   1.000
_cell.angle_alpha   90.00
_cell.angle_beta   90.00
_cell.angle_gamma   90.00
#
_symmetry.space_group_name_H-M   'P 1'
#
loop_
_entity.id
_entity.type
_entity.pdbx_description
1 polymer ?
#
loop_
_entity_poly.entity_id
_entity_poly.type
_entity_poly.pdbx_seq_one_letter_code
_entity_poly.pdbx_strand_id
1 'polypeptide(L)'
;MNQYDIYLVNLGSSTSSEVKKTRTCMIISPDEMNQNLDTVIVVPLTFQSSAYPTRVPLTFQGKSGFIVLDQIRTVNRSRLVKKLGKIGMSTAVKVKSLLSEMLIE
;
A
#
# COMPACT_ATOMS: atom_id res chain seq x y z
N MET A 1 11.06 -6.91 2.98
CA MET A 1 10.02 -6.01 2.48
C MET A 1 10.25 -5.75 1.00
N ASN A 2 9.34 -6.22 0.23
CA ASN A 2 9.44 -6.18 -1.23
C ASN A 2 8.28 -5.39 -1.82
N GLN A 3 8.49 -4.91 -3.05
CA GLN A 3 7.40 -4.29 -3.81
C GLN A 3 6.20 -5.23 -3.87
N TYR A 4 5.01 -4.67 -3.66
CA TYR A 4 3.72 -5.36 -3.64
C TYR A 4 3.46 -6.23 -2.40
N ASP A 5 4.34 -6.19 -1.41
CA ASP A 5 4.03 -6.76 -0.10
C ASP A 5 2.96 -5.92 0.59
N ILE A 6 2.10 -6.60 1.35
CA ILE A 6 1.04 -5.95 2.12
C ILE A 6 1.44 -5.97 3.58
N TYR A 7 1.41 -4.79 4.20
CA TYR A 7 1.80 -4.58 5.59
C TYR A 7 0.73 -3.85 6.37
N LEU A 8 0.69 -4.14 7.66
CA LEU A 8 0.02 -3.26 8.61
C LEU A 8 0.97 -2.10 8.88
N VAL A 9 0.50 -0.87 8.67
CA VAL A 9 1.33 0.34 8.75
C VAL A 9 0.74 1.30 9.78
N ASN A 10 1.60 1.81 10.65
CA ASN A 10 1.20 2.82 11.61
C ASN A 10 1.26 4.21 10.95
N LEU A 11 0.11 4.78 10.66
CA LEU A 11 -0.02 6.09 10.03
C LEU A 11 -0.33 7.19 11.02
N GLY A 12 -0.34 6.88 12.32
CA GLY A 12 -0.61 7.86 13.35
C GLY A 12 0.55 8.82 13.58
N SER A 13 0.27 9.91 14.29
CA SER A 13 1.29 10.89 14.67
C SER A 13 2.27 10.27 15.66
N SER A 14 3.56 10.53 15.48
CA SER A 14 4.59 10.07 16.41
C SER A 14 4.50 10.76 17.77
N THR A 15 3.79 11.88 17.87
CA THR A 15 3.62 12.60 19.12
C THR A 15 2.40 12.15 19.90
N SER A 16 1.52 11.39 19.28
CA SER A 16 0.31 10.88 19.93
C SER A 16 0.57 9.44 20.35
N SER A 17 0.80 9.24 21.63
CA SER A 17 1.03 7.90 22.16
C SER A 17 -0.24 7.10 22.33
N GLU A 18 -1.41 7.74 22.25
CA GLU A 18 -2.66 7.08 22.60
C GLU A 18 -3.40 6.50 21.42
N VAL A 19 -3.17 7.03 20.21
CA VAL A 19 -3.93 6.59 19.05
C VAL A 19 -2.99 6.00 18.01
N LYS A 20 -2.97 4.69 17.96
CA LYS A 20 -2.28 3.98 16.88
C LYS A 20 -3.27 3.86 15.73
N LYS A 21 -3.05 4.65 14.69
CA LYS A 21 -3.83 4.54 13.47
C LYS A 21 -3.12 3.61 12.52
N THR A 22 -3.44 2.34 12.62
CA THR A 22 -2.89 1.35 11.72
C THR A 22 -3.84 1.13 10.54
N ARG A 23 -3.25 0.99 9.35
CA ARG A 23 -4.00 0.66 8.15
C ARG A 23 -3.24 -0.40 7.37
N THR A 24 -4.01 -1.21 6.67
CA THR A 24 -3.42 -2.16 5.73
C THR A 24 -3.01 -1.41 4.48
N CYS A 25 -1.73 -1.50 4.13
CA CYS A 25 -1.17 -0.81 2.97
C CYS A 25 -0.32 -1.76 2.15
N MET A 26 -0.15 -1.41 0.88
CA MET A 26 0.72 -2.15 -0.02
C MET A 26 1.93 -1.30 -0.37
N ILE A 27 3.12 -1.92 -0.35
CA ILE A 27 4.35 -1.26 -0.77
C ILE A 27 4.37 -1.20 -2.29
N ILE A 28 4.53 -0.01 -2.86
CA ILE A 28 4.66 0.16 -4.31
C ILE A 28 6.05 0.59 -4.74
N SER A 29 6.90 1.03 -3.81
CA SER A 29 8.27 1.39 -4.15
C SER A 29 9.07 0.16 -4.57
N PRO A 30 10.00 0.33 -5.52
CA PRO A 30 10.80 -0.80 -6.02
C PRO A 30 11.75 -1.35 -4.94
N ASP A 31 12.12 -2.61 -5.10
CA ASP A 31 12.96 -3.30 -4.12
C ASP A 31 14.29 -2.58 -3.88
N GLU A 32 14.88 -2.02 -4.91
CA GLU A 32 16.12 -1.28 -4.78
C GLU A 32 15.97 -0.10 -3.81
N MET A 33 14.89 0.66 -3.95
CA MET A 33 14.58 1.76 -3.03
C MET A 33 14.35 1.24 -1.62
N ASN A 34 13.57 0.17 -1.50
CA ASN A 34 13.20 -0.41 -0.21
C ASN A 34 14.41 -0.92 0.59
N GLN A 35 15.46 -1.33 -0.11
CA GLN A 35 16.68 -1.85 0.51
C GLN A 35 17.67 -0.75 0.88
N ASN A 36 17.60 0.40 0.24
CA ASN A 36 18.64 1.41 0.36
C ASN A 36 18.21 2.70 1.05
N LEU A 37 16.91 2.96 1.17
CA LEU A 37 16.39 4.15 1.83
C LEU A 37 15.67 3.79 3.12
N ASP A 38 15.55 4.77 4.01
CA ASP A 38 14.80 4.61 5.25
C ASP A 38 13.30 4.78 5.05
N THR A 39 12.89 5.11 3.84
CA THR A 39 11.48 5.34 3.52
C THR A 39 11.01 4.37 2.46
N VAL A 40 9.70 4.12 2.48
CA VAL A 40 9.02 3.32 1.45
C VAL A 40 7.78 4.08 1.00
N ILE A 41 7.35 3.80 -0.22
CA ILE A 41 6.12 4.40 -0.75
C ILE A 41 5.02 3.36 -0.66
N VAL A 42 3.90 3.74 -0.08
CA VAL A 42 2.78 2.84 0.15
C VAL A 42 1.48 3.43 -0.35
N VAL A 43 0.52 2.55 -0.60
CA VAL A 43 -0.87 2.91 -0.89
C VAL A 43 -1.77 2.10 0.03
N PRO A 44 -2.87 2.67 0.52
CA PRO A 44 -3.75 1.94 1.42
C PRO A 44 -4.67 0.98 0.67
N LEU A 45 -5.11 -0.05 1.37
CA LEU A 45 -6.22 -0.88 0.97
C LEU A 45 -7.47 -0.42 1.70
N THR A 46 -8.63 -0.53 1.06
CA THR A 46 -9.90 -0.26 1.71
C THR A 46 -10.86 -1.40 1.43
N PHE A 47 -11.67 -1.72 2.43
CA PHE A 47 -12.66 -2.79 2.32
C PHE A 47 -14.09 -2.26 2.43
N GLN A 48 -14.25 -0.96 2.41
CA GLN A 48 -15.55 -0.30 2.59
C GLN A 48 -15.89 0.69 1.47
N SER A 49 -15.05 0.80 0.48
CA SER A 49 -15.23 1.78 -0.58
C SER A 49 -15.85 1.17 -1.82
N SER A 50 -16.42 2.01 -2.67
CA SER A 50 -16.93 1.61 -3.96
C SER A 50 -15.85 1.74 -5.03
N ALA A 51 -16.12 1.14 -6.19
CA ALA A 51 -15.19 1.18 -7.31
C ALA A 51 -14.95 2.61 -7.79
N TYR A 52 -13.74 2.85 -8.25
CA TYR A 52 -13.33 4.13 -8.83
C TYR A 52 -12.17 3.86 -9.80
N PRO A 53 -11.99 4.67 -10.85
CA PRO A 53 -10.97 4.37 -11.87
C PRO A 53 -9.53 4.23 -11.35
N THR A 54 -9.18 4.93 -10.27
CA THR A 54 -7.83 4.86 -9.70
C THR A 54 -7.69 3.81 -8.62
N ARG A 55 -8.61 2.86 -8.54
CA ARG A 55 -8.62 1.81 -7.52
C ARG A 55 -8.65 0.45 -8.18
N VAL A 56 -7.80 -0.45 -7.70
CA VAL A 56 -7.69 -1.81 -8.23
C VAL A 56 -8.40 -2.77 -7.29
N PRO A 57 -9.40 -3.54 -7.77
CA PRO A 57 -10.08 -4.48 -6.91
C PRO A 57 -9.18 -5.66 -6.55
N LEU A 58 -9.34 -6.17 -5.34
CA LEU A 58 -8.66 -7.38 -4.89
C LEU A 58 -9.50 -8.08 -3.84
N THR A 59 -9.19 -9.35 -3.64
CA THR A 59 -9.67 -10.08 -2.46
C THR A 59 -8.45 -10.43 -1.63
N PHE A 60 -8.45 -10.03 -0.37
CA PHE A 60 -7.32 -10.24 0.53
C PHE A 60 -7.85 -10.78 1.86
N GLN A 61 -7.31 -11.94 2.27
CA GLN A 61 -7.72 -12.60 3.51
C GLN A 61 -9.24 -12.80 3.60
N GLY A 62 -9.84 -13.18 2.48
CA GLY A 62 -11.28 -13.45 2.41
C GLY A 62 -12.17 -12.22 2.30
N LYS A 63 -11.60 -11.02 2.22
CA LYS A 63 -12.36 -9.78 2.11
C LYS A 63 -12.13 -9.14 0.75
N SER A 64 -13.22 -8.71 0.12
CA SER A 64 -13.15 -7.94 -1.12
C SER A 64 -12.93 -6.47 -0.81
N GLY A 65 -12.05 -5.84 -1.58
CA GLY A 65 -11.74 -4.44 -1.37
C GLY A 65 -11.00 -3.86 -2.56
N PHE A 66 -10.34 -2.73 -2.32
CA PHE A 66 -9.64 -2.00 -3.37
C PHE A 66 -8.27 -1.53 -2.89
N ILE A 67 -7.31 -1.54 -3.81
CA ILE A 67 -6.03 -0.87 -3.63
C ILE A 67 -6.23 0.57 -4.09
N VAL A 68 -6.03 1.53 -3.18
CA VAL A 68 -6.35 2.93 -3.42
C VAL A 68 -5.12 3.66 -3.91
N LEU A 69 -4.87 3.60 -5.23
CA LEU A 69 -3.65 4.16 -5.82
C LEU A 69 -3.60 5.69 -5.80
N ASP A 70 -4.75 6.34 -5.63
CA ASP A 70 -4.80 7.80 -5.56
C ASP A 70 -4.36 8.35 -4.20
N GLN A 71 -4.09 7.49 -3.21
CA GLN A 71 -3.63 7.92 -1.89
C GLN A 71 -2.20 7.47 -1.62
N ILE A 72 -1.31 7.76 -2.56
CA ILE A 72 0.11 7.46 -2.43
C ILE A 72 0.70 8.28 -1.29
N ARG A 73 1.50 7.65 -0.44
CA ARG A 73 2.25 8.38 0.57
C ARG A 73 3.58 7.69 0.88
N THR A 74 4.53 8.47 1.32
CA THR A 74 5.83 7.99 1.76
C THR A 74 5.83 7.90 3.27
N VAL A 75 6.31 6.79 3.80
CA VAL A 75 6.43 6.60 5.24
C VAL A 75 7.82 6.10 5.57
N ASN A 76 8.28 6.35 6.79
CA ASN A 76 9.50 5.76 7.28
C ASN A 76 9.27 4.25 7.44
N ARG A 77 10.28 3.45 7.12
CA ARG A 77 10.14 1.99 7.20
C ARG A 77 9.87 1.49 8.62
N SER A 78 10.18 2.30 9.64
CA SER A 78 9.84 1.98 11.02
C SER A 78 8.34 1.98 11.29
N ARG A 79 7.55 2.53 10.37
CA ARG A 79 6.09 2.51 10.45
C ARG A 79 5.48 1.18 10.03
N LEU A 80 6.26 0.33 9.38
CA LEU A 80 5.80 -1.00 8.97
C LEU A 80 5.76 -1.89 10.21
N VAL A 81 4.55 -2.30 10.61
CA VAL A 81 4.35 -3.05 11.85
C VAL A 81 4.49 -4.55 11.61
N LYS A 82 3.80 -5.06 10.59
CA LYS A 82 3.74 -6.51 10.38
C LYS A 82 3.41 -6.79 8.92
N LYS A 83 4.13 -7.72 8.32
CA LYS A 83 3.80 -8.21 6.98
C LYS A 83 2.56 -9.10 7.06
N LEU A 84 1.58 -8.80 6.23
CA LEU A 84 0.33 -9.55 6.16
C LEU A 84 0.25 -10.48 4.95
N GLY A 85 1.00 -10.20 3.90
CA GLY A 85 0.98 -10.99 2.70
C GLY A 85 1.51 -10.22 1.50
N LYS A 86 1.07 -10.60 0.32
CA LYS A 86 1.41 -9.92 -0.92
C LYS A 86 0.31 -10.15 -1.93
N ILE A 87 0.29 -9.32 -3.00
CA ILE A 87 -0.68 -9.52 -4.08
C ILE A 87 -0.12 -10.49 -5.11
N GLY A 88 -1.03 -11.10 -5.87
CA GLY A 88 -0.65 -11.97 -6.97
C GLY A 88 -0.20 -11.18 -8.20
N MET A 89 0.38 -11.90 -9.17
CA MET A 89 0.95 -11.28 -10.36
C MET A 89 -0.09 -10.55 -11.22
N SER A 90 -1.28 -11.12 -11.38
CA SER A 90 -2.32 -10.49 -12.20
C SER A 90 -2.77 -9.16 -11.61
N THR A 91 -2.86 -9.06 -10.30
CA THR A 91 -3.20 -7.82 -9.63
C THR A 91 -2.05 -6.83 -9.73
N ALA A 92 -0.80 -7.30 -9.60
CA ALA A 92 0.38 -6.46 -9.73
C ALA A 92 0.47 -5.81 -11.12
N VAL A 93 0.14 -6.54 -12.16
CA VAL A 93 0.10 -5.99 -13.53
C VAL A 93 -0.91 -4.85 -13.63
N LYS A 94 -2.08 -5.01 -13.05
CA LYS A 94 -3.11 -3.96 -13.05
C LYS A 94 -2.64 -2.74 -12.28
N VAL A 95 -2.02 -2.93 -11.14
CA VAL A 95 -1.47 -1.83 -10.33
C VAL A 95 -0.43 -1.06 -11.13
N LYS A 96 0.51 -1.76 -11.73
CA LYS A 96 1.58 -1.14 -12.51
C LYS A 96 1.02 -0.35 -13.69
N SER A 97 0.07 -0.93 -14.41
CA SER A 97 -0.56 -0.27 -15.55
C SER A 97 -1.27 1.00 -15.14
N LEU A 98 -2.02 0.95 -14.05
CA LEU A 98 -2.79 2.11 -13.59
C LEU A 98 -1.88 3.20 -13.02
N LEU A 99 -0.83 2.83 -12.31
CA LEU A 99 0.16 3.81 -11.84
C LEU A 99 0.81 4.53 -13.02
N SER A 100 1.09 3.82 -14.10
CA SER A 100 1.65 4.41 -15.31
C SER A 100 0.70 5.43 -15.91
N GLU A 101 -0.58 5.11 -16.02
CA GLU A 101 -1.59 6.05 -16.51
C GLU A 101 -1.71 7.28 -15.64
N MET A 102 -1.68 7.11 -14.32
CA MET A 102 -1.88 8.21 -13.38
C MET A 102 -0.69 9.17 -13.31
N LEU A 103 0.52 8.64 -13.40
CA LEU A 103 1.73 9.39 -13.05
C LEU A 103 2.64 9.69 -14.22
N ILE A 104 2.59 8.91 -15.27
CA ILE A 104 3.53 9.05 -16.39
C ILE A 104 2.84 9.57 -17.63
N GLU A 105 1.67 9.05 -17.92
CA GLU A 105 0.78 9.52 -18.96
C GLU A 105 1.46 9.80 -20.29
#